data_d51d9c83eb51a961e5bf97d4d8665322
#
_entry.id   d51d9c83eb51a961e5bf97d4d8665322
#
_cell.length_a   1.000
_cell.length_b   1.000
_cell.length_c   1.000
_cell.angle_alpha   90.00
_cell.angle_beta   90.00
_cell.angle_gamma   90.00
#
_symmetry.space_group_name_H-M   'P 1'
#
loop_
_entity.id
_entity.type
_entity.pdbx_description
1 polymer ?
#
loop_
_entity_poly.entity_id
_entity_poly.type
_entity_poly.pdbx_seq_one_letter_code
_entity_poly.pdbx_strand_id
1 'polypeptide(L)'
;MRQFAGSGSVAFVATVSMPIPIFNQNQGEIARAQAELTRVAQDRRQAELERSQELVTAWTDWQTAWSDANSINDKSLPQAEKAFQLALAGYRTGAFEYLEVLDAQRSFFDQRGRYIQALAKLRTARARTERLAPVTTSDNQPAGINQ
;
A
#
# COMPACT_ATOMS: atom_id res chain seq x y z
N MET A 1 80.40 26.10 -67.86
CA MET A 1 79.14 25.47 -67.47
C MET A 1 79.38 24.51 -66.30
N ARG A 2 79.01 24.85 -65.12
CA ARG A 2 79.14 23.99 -63.96
C ARG A 2 77.72 23.57 -63.51
N GLN A 3 77.44 22.27 -63.62
CA GLN A 3 76.22 21.69 -63.08
C GLN A 3 76.51 21.29 -61.66
N PHE A 4 75.71 21.87 -60.72
CA PHE A 4 75.67 21.45 -59.36
C PHE A 4 74.58 20.36 -59.27
N ALA A 5 75.02 19.13 -59.03
CA ALA A 5 74.14 18.02 -58.65
C ALA A 5 73.74 18.24 -57.22
N GLY A 6 72.51 18.60 -57.03
CA GLY A 6 71.89 18.67 -55.69
C GLY A 6 71.49 17.25 -55.23
N SER A 7 72.23 16.74 -54.27
CA SER A 7 71.84 15.49 -53.56
C SER A 7 70.60 15.77 -52.65
N GLY A 8 69.44 15.43 -53.19
CA GLY A 8 68.19 15.45 -52.39
C GLY A 8 68.20 14.26 -51.45
N SER A 9 68.51 14.48 -50.19
CA SER A 9 68.27 13.50 -49.15
C SER A 9 66.79 13.56 -48.71
N VAL A 10 66.04 12.52 -49.11
CA VAL A 10 64.64 12.36 -48.64
C VAL A 10 64.70 11.71 -47.29
N ALA A 11 64.35 12.49 -46.22
CA ALA A 11 64.21 11.98 -44.88
C ALA A 11 62.75 11.54 -44.67
N PHE A 12 62.50 10.24 -44.54
CA PHE A 12 61.23 9.71 -44.11
C PHE A 12 61.14 9.76 -42.60
N VAL A 13 60.24 10.63 -42.04
CA VAL A 13 59.91 10.63 -40.61
C VAL A 13 58.61 9.86 -40.44
N ALA A 14 58.69 8.62 -39.93
CA ALA A 14 57.50 7.83 -39.57
C ALA A 14 57.19 8.12 -38.07
N THR A 15 56.16 8.92 -37.83
CA THR A 15 55.65 9.16 -36.48
C THR A 15 54.55 8.13 -36.18
N VAL A 16 54.82 7.18 -35.30
CA VAL A 16 53.84 6.26 -34.73
C VAL A 16 53.32 6.88 -33.42
N SER A 17 52.13 7.47 -33.49
CA SER A 17 51.42 7.92 -32.31
C SER A 17 50.47 6.81 -31.83
N MET A 18 50.82 6.13 -30.75
CA MET A 18 49.98 5.13 -30.11
C MET A 18 49.27 5.83 -28.93
N PRO A 19 47.95 6.07 -28.99
CA PRO A 19 47.24 6.58 -27.83
C PRO A 19 47.16 5.47 -26.77
N ILE A 20 48.04 5.55 -25.78
CA ILE A 20 47.96 4.67 -24.59
C ILE A 20 46.91 5.28 -23.67
N PRO A 21 45.73 4.65 -23.43
CA PRO A 21 44.70 5.15 -22.54
C PRO A 21 45.12 4.88 -21.09
N ILE A 22 46.15 5.60 -20.61
CA ILE A 22 46.71 5.39 -19.27
C ILE A 22 45.79 5.97 -18.15
N PHE A 23 44.83 6.81 -18.49
CA PHE A 23 44.05 7.57 -17.52
C PHE A 23 42.52 7.34 -17.52
N ASN A 24 42.00 6.54 -18.41
CA ASN A 24 40.58 6.29 -18.49
C ASN A 24 40.24 4.85 -18.07
N GLN A 25 40.33 4.57 -16.77
CA GLN A 25 39.94 3.26 -16.18
C GLN A 25 38.42 3.13 -15.99
N ASN A 26 37.61 3.90 -16.70
CA ASN A 26 36.13 3.90 -16.54
C ASN A 26 35.65 4.17 -15.10
N GLN A 27 36.46 4.83 -14.26
CA GLN A 27 36.17 5.08 -12.84
C GLN A 27 34.82 5.83 -12.66
N GLY A 28 34.50 6.72 -13.58
CA GLY A 28 33.23 7.43 -13.58
C GLY A 28 32.01 6.53 -13.80
N GLU A 29 32.13 5.56 -14.72
CA GLU A 29 31.08 4.57 -14.99
C GLU A 29 30.92 3.59 -13.81
N ILE A 30 32.04 3.17 -13.21
CA ILE A 30 32.02 2.29 -12.03
C ILE A 30 31.37 3.03 -10.84
N ALA A 31 31.75 4.29 -10.59
CA ALA A 31 31.16 5.09 -9.53
C ALA A 31 29.64 5.32 -9.75
N ARG A 32 29.23 5.56 -11.00
CA ARG A 32 27.81 5.70 -11.35
C ARG A 32 27.05 4.40 -11.10
N ALA A 33 27.58 3.25 -11.53
CA ALA A 33 26.96 1.95 -11.31
C ALA A 33 26.85 1.62 -9.81
N GLN A 34 27.85 1.95 -9.00
CA GLN A 34 27.81 1.77 -7.55
C GLN A 34 26.78 2.68 -6.87
N ALA A 35 26.67 3.94 -7.30
CA ALA A 35 25.66 4.86 -6.83
C ALA A 35 24.26 4.39 -7.18
N GLU A 36 24.05 3.85 -8.40
CA GLU A 36 22.77 3.29 -8.83
C GLU A 36 22.38 2.04 -8.04
N LEU A 37 23.32 1.13 -7.78
CA LEU A 37 23.08 -0.01 -6.88
C LEU A 37 22.67 0.41 -5.49
N THR A 38 23.34 1.43 -4.93
CA THR A 38 23.00 1.98 -3.63
C THR A 38 21.62 2.59 -3.62
N ARG A 39 21.27 3.36 -4.67
CA ARG A 39 19.93 3.93 -4.85
C ARG A 39 18.85 2.87 -4.87
N VAL A 40 19.00 1.85 -5.72
CA VAL A 40 18.04 0.74 -5.83
C VAL A 40 17.88 0.00 -4.51
N ALA A 41 18.98 -0.19 -3.76
CA ALA A 41 18.92 -0.82 -2.44
C ALA A 41 18.14 0.03 -1.42
N GLN A 42 18.28 1.36 -1.47
CA GLN A 42 17.49 2.27 -0.62
C GLN A 42 16.02 2.33 -1.04
N ASP A 43 15.74 2.42 -2.33
CA ASP A 43 14.38 2.41 -2.88
C ASP A 43 13.63 1.13 -2.46
N ARG A 44 14.31 -0.02 -2.51
CA ARG A 44 13.76 -1.28 -2.02
C ARG A 44 13.42 -1.25 -0.54
N ARG A 45 14.34 -0.77 0.31
CA ARG A 45 14.11 -0.65 1.76
C ARG A 45 12.94 0.27 2.06
N GLN A 46 12.85 1.39 1.34
CA GLN A 46 11.74 2.32 1.48
C GLN A 46 10.40 1.65 1.12
N ALA A 47 10.34 0.94 -0.01
CA ALA A 47 9.15 0.21 -0.42
C ALA A 47 8.73 -0.88 0.59
N GLU A 48 9.69 -1.58 1.20
CA GLU A 48 9.43 -2.56 2.26
C GLU A 48 8.84 -1.89 3.52
N LEU A 49 9.36 -0.73 3.91
CA LEU A 49 8.85 0.06 5.04
C LEU A 49 7.44 0.61 4.76
N GLU A 50 7.22 1.19 3.58
CA GLU A 50 5.92 1.70 3.16
C GLU A 50 4.86 0.59 3.17
N ARG A 51 5.20 -0.57 2.65
CA ARG A 51 4.30 -1.74 2.67
C ARG A 51 3.97 -2.21 4.08
N SER A 52 4.96 -2.23 4.98
CA SER A 52 4.73 -2.61 6.38
C SER A 52 3.82 -1.60 7.10
N GLN A 53 4.02 -0.31 6.87
CA GLN A 53 3.16 0.75 7.41
C GLN A 53 1.74 0.66 6.87
N GLU A 54 1.59 0.40 5.57
CA GLU A 54 0.27 0.23 4.95
C GLU A 54 -0.49 -0.96 5.54
N LEU A 55 0.20 -2.07 5.80
CA LEU A 55 -0.38 -3.25 6.45
C LEU A 55 -0.84 -2.95 7.88
N VAL A 56 -0.01 -2.27 8.68
CA VAL A 56 -0.36 -1.87 10.05
C VAL A 56 -1.58 -0.94 10.05
N THR A 57 -1.62 0.03 9.13
CA THR A 57 -2.75 0.94 8.99
C THR A 57 -4.03 0.17 8.61
N ALA A 58 -3.96 -0.71 7.62
CA ALA A 58 -5.11 -1.51 7.20
C ALA A 58 -5.62 -2.42 8.32
N TRP A 59 -4.74 -2.99 9.11
CA TRP A 59 -5.08 -3.79 10.30
C TRP A 59 -5.81 -2.95 11.36
N THR A 60 -5.29 -1.76 11.66
CA THR A 60 -5.91 -0.85 12.63
C THR A 60 -7.28 -0.38 12.17
N ASP A 61 -7.42 -0.06 10.88
CA ASP A 61 -8.70 0.30 10.26
C ASP A 61 -9.72 -0.84 10.39
N TRP A 62 -9.27 -2.07 10.15
CA TRP A 62 -10.13 -3.25 10.29
C TRP A 62 -10.57 -3.48 11.75
N GLN A 63 -9.66 -3.39 12.73
CA GLN A 63 -10.00 -3.50 14.15
C GLN A 63 -11.00 -2.42 14.59
N THR A 64 -10.79 -1.18 14.15
CA THR A 64 -11.70 -0.07 14.46
C THR A 64 -13.08 -0.31 13.85
N ALA A 65 -13.14 -0.68 12.57
CA ALA A 65 -14.41 -0.96 11.90
C ALA A 65 -15.16 -2.15 12.54
N TRP A 66 -14.42 -3.17 13.02
CA TRP A 66 -15.00 -4.30 13.75
C TRP A 66 -15.58 -3.88 15.09
N SER A 67 -14.82 -3.09 15.87
CA SER A 67 -15.27 -2.56 17.15
C SER A 67 -16.52 -1.67 17.01
N ASP A 68 -16.54 -0.80 16.01
CA ASP A 68 -17.66 0.08 15.70
C ASP A 68 -18.93 -0.72 15.34
N ALA A 69 -18.79 -1.69 14.43
CA ALA A 69 -19.92 -2.54 14.01
C ALA A 69 -20.51 -3.32 15.20
N ASN A 70 -19.65 -3.89 16.05
CA ASN A 70 -20.10 -4.62 17.23
C ASN A 70 -20.74 -3.67 18.27
N SER A 71 -20.16 -2.50 18.50
CA SER A 71 -20.74 -1.52 19.44
C SER A 71 -22.15 -1.08 19.03
N ILE A 72 -22.35 -0.87 17.71
CA ILE A 72 -23.69 -0.52 17.19
C ILE A 72 -24.64 -1.71 17.34
N ASN A 73 -24.21 -2.91 16.95
CA ASN A 73 -25.03 -4.13 17.02
C ASN A 73 -25.45 -4.49 18.45
N ASP A 74 -24.51 -4.45 19.39
CA ASP A 74 -24.72 -4.99 20.73
C ASP A 74 -25.29 -3.96 21.70
N LYS A 75 -25.13 -2.66 21.40
CA LYS A 75 -25.58 -1.60 22.32
C LYS A 75 -26.58 -0.64 21.68
N SER A 76 -26.16 0.09 20.63
CA SER A 76 -26.94 1.22 20.11
C SER A 76 -28.24 0.76 19.42
N LEU A 77 -28.17 -0.28 18.62
CA LEU A 77 -29.33 -0.79 17.89
C LEU A 77 -30.41 -1.39 18.82
N PRO A 78 -30.07 -2.28 19.79
CA PRO A 78 -31.08 -2.79 20.74
C PRO A 78 -31.65 -1.71 21.64
N GLN A 79 -30.87 -0.69 22.03
CA GLN A 79 -31.36 0.43 22.82
C GLN A 79 -32.36 1.29 22.04
N ALA A 80 -32.07 1.59 20.76
CA ALA A 80 -32.98 2.35 19.90
C ALA A 80 -34.27 1.56 19.60
N GLU A 81 -34.18 0.26 19.38
CA GLU A 81 -35.35 -0.62 19.22
C GLU A 81 -36.21 -0.63 20.47
N LYS A 82 -35.61 -0.80 21.64
CA LYS A 82 -36.31 -0.79 22.93
C LYS A 82 -36.98 0.56 23.20
N ALA A 83 -36.30 1.68 22.88
CA ALA A 83 -36.87 3.01 23.03
C ALA A 83 -38.10 3.18 22.12
N PHE A 84 -38.04 2.71 20.86
CA PHE A 84 -39.19 2.72 19.96
C PHE A 84 -40.36 1.89 20.47
N GLN A 85 -40.09 0.68 21.00
CA GLN A 85 -41.15 -0.17 21.57
C GLN A 85 -41.81 0.48 22.80
N LEU A 86 -41.02 1.13 23.66
CA LEU A 86 -41.54 1.86 24.84
C LEU A 86 -42.40 3.07 24.42
N ALA A 87 -41.95 3.84 23.43
CA ALA A 87 -42.70 4.96 22.88
C ALA A 87 -44.08 4.50 22.33
N LEU A 88 -44.06 3.39 21.59
CA LEU A 88 -45.27 2.79 21.02
C LEU A 88 -46.24 2.29 22.11
N ALA A 89 -45.71 1.67 23.17
CA ALA A 89 -46.51 1.22 24.31
C ALA A 89 -47.11 2.42 25.08
N GLY A 90 -46.31 3.47 25.31
CA GLY A 90 -46.77 4.71 25.97
C GLY A 90 -47.85 5.44 25.18
N TYR A 91 -47.72 5.48 23.85
CA TYR A 91 -48.77 6.03 22.98
C TYR A 91 -50.11 5.25 23.10
N ARG A 92 -50.03 3.92 23.10
CA ARG A 92 -51.22 3.06 23.22
C ARG A 92 -51.97 3.26 24.55
N THR A 93 -51.24 3.63 25.60
CA THR A 93 -51.81 3.92 26.94
C THR A 93 -52.19 5.40 27.13
N GLY A 94 -51.97 6.24 26.13
CA GLY A 94 -52.20 7.69 26.19
C GLY A 94 -51.17 8.46 27.02
N ALA A 95 -50.03 7.83 27.40
CA ALA A 95 -48.97 8.47 28.16
C ALA A 95 -48.00 9.33 27.31
N PHE A 96 -47.88 9.01 26.01
CA PHE A 96 -47.02 9.70 25.06
C PHE A 96 -47.80 10.21 23.88
N GLU A 97 -47.31 11.29 23.27
CA GLU A 97 -47.85 11.83 22.03
C GLU A 97 -47.33 11.06 20.80
N TYR A 98 -48.07 11.15 19.68
CA TYR A 98 -47.69 10.49 18.45
C TYR A 98 -46.33 10.96 17.90
N LEU A 99 -45.96 12.23 18.15
CA LEU A 99 -44.68 12.80 17.76
C LEU A 99 -43.49 12.07 18.39
N GLU A 100 -43.60 11.68 19.67
CA GLU A 100 -42.57 10.91 20.36
C GLU A 100 -42.36 9.52 19.74
N VAL A 101 -43.41 8.89 19.24
CA VAL A 101 -43.32 7.62 18.53
C VAL A 101 -42.58 7.80 17.20
N LEU A 102 -42.89 8.88 16.44
CA LEU A 102 -42.21 9.18 15.19
C LEU A 102 -40.72 9.46 15.39
N ASP A 103 -40.36 10.19 16.41
CA ASP A 103 -38.95 10.50 16.73
C ASP A 103 -38.17 9.24 17.15
N ALA A 104 -38.78 8.40 17.99
CA ALA A 104 -38.18 7.12 18.37
C ALA A 104 -38.05 6.17 17.17
N GLN A 105 -39.05 6.14 16.27
CA GLN A 105 -39.02 5.38 15.02
C GLN A 105 -37.88 5.85 14.11
N ARG A 106 -37.74 7.18 13.90
CA ARG A 106 -36.68 7.77 13.11
C ARG A 106 -35.31 7.39 13.67
N SER A 107 -35.12 7.56 15.00
CA SER A 107 -33.88 7.20 15.67
C SER A 107 -33.51 5.71 15.48
N PHE A 108 -34.49 4.82 15.57
CA PHE A 108 -34.27 3.39 15.33
C PHE A 108 -33.80 3.10 13.89
N PHE A 109 -34.47 3.70 12.88
CA PHE A 109 -34.07 3.51 11.48
C PHE A 109 -32.71 4.14 11.18
N ASP A 110 -32.38 5.28 11.79
CA ASP A 110 -31.06 5.90 11.67
C ASP A 110 -29.97 4.99 12.23
N GLN A 111 -30.18 4.38 13.41
CA GLN A 111 -29.22 3.40 13.96
C GLN A 111 -29.05 2.16 13.08
N ARG A 112 -30.15 1.70 12.50
CA ARG A 112 -30.12 0.57 11.53
C ARG A 112 -29.32 0.92 10.29
N GLY A 113 -29.47 2.13 9.76
CA GLY A 113 -28.71 2.66 8.65
C GLY A 113 -27.21 2.75 8.98
N ARG A 114 -26.86 3.25 10.18
CA ARG A 114 -25.48 3.30 10.66
C ARG A 114 -24.85 1.91 10.80
N TYR A 115 -25.61 0.93 11.27
CA TYR A 115 -25.13 -0.45 11.35
C TYR A 115 -24.77 -1.03 9.96
N ILE A 116 -25.62 -0.81 8.97
CA ILE A 116 -25.35 -1.25 7.59
C ILE A 116 -24.09 -0.59 7.04
N GLN A 117 -23.91 0.71 7.28
CA GLN A 117 -22.71 1.44 6.89
C GLN A 117 -21.45 0.91 7.60
N ALA A 118 -21.55 0.62 8.91
CA ALA A 118 -20.44 0.03 9.67
C ALA A 118 -20.04 -1.35 9.12
N LEU A 119 -21.02 -2.21 8.77
CA LEU A 119 -20.75 -3.48 8.12
C LEU A 119 -20.08 -3.33 6.74
N ALA A 120 -20.47 -2.34 5.96
CA ALA A 120 -19.84 -2.06 4.68
C ALA A 120 -18.37 -1.63 4.86
N LYS A 121 -18.09 -0.73 5.83
CA LYS A 121 -16.74 -0.32 6.21
C LYS A 121 -15.89 -1.51 6.67
N LEU A 122 -16.45 -2.36 7.54
CA LEU A 122 -15.78 -3.55 8.04
C LEU A 122 -15.36 -4.49 6.90
N ARG A 123 -16.25 -4.75 5.94
CA ARG A 123 -15.96 -5.61 4.77
C ARG A 123 -14.86 -5.01 3.89
N THR A 124 -14.91 -3.69 3.66
CA THR A 124 -13.90 -2.99 2.88
C THR A 124 -12.53 -3.02 3.57
N ALA A 125 -12.49 -2.73 4.87
CA ALA A 125 -11.25 -2.77 5.65
C ALA A 125 -10.65 -4.19 5.68
N ARG A 126 -11.48 -5.21 5.87
CA ARG A 126 -11.06 -6.62 5.81
C ARG A 126 -10.45 -6.99 4.45
N ALA A 127 -11.13 -6.67 3.36
CA ALA A 127 -10.62 -6.96 2.01
C ALA A 127 -9.29 -6.24 1.72
N ARG A 128 -9.11 -5.00 2.24
CA ARG A 128 -7.84 -4.27 2.14
C ARG A 128 -6.72 -4.99 2.90
N THR A 129 -6.98 -5.43 4.12
CA THR A 129 -6.01 -6.16 4.94
C THR A 129 -5.63 -7.49 4.29
N GLU A 130 -6.59 -8.27 3.79
CA GLU A 130 -6.36 -9.54 3.09
C GLU A 130 -5.50 -9.35 1.83
N ARG A 131 -5.69 -8.26 1.08
CA ARG A 131 -4.89 -7.95 -0.10
C ARG A 131 -3.43 -7.62 0.24
N LEU A 132 -3.17 -6.99 1.37
CA LEU A 132 -1.84 -6.57 1.83
C LEU A 132 -1.12 -7.68 2.59
N ALA A 133 -1.86 -8.63 3.17
CA ALA A 133 -1.28 -9.78 3.84
C ALA A 133 -0.44 -10.60 2.86
N PRO A 134 0.74 -11.09 3.26
CA PRO A 134 1.51 -11.99 2.42
C PRO A 134 0.68 -13.24 2.16
N VAL A 135 0.54 -13.61 0.88
CA VAL A 135 -0.07 -14.88 0.50
C VAL A 135 0.84 -15.99 1.03
N THR A 136 0.50 -16.52 2.18
CA THR A 136 1.08 -17.79 2.62
C THR A 136 0.52 -18.85 1.68
N THR A 137 1.29 -19.20 0.65
CA THR A 137 1.04 -20.37 -0.19
C THR A 137 1.20 -21.62 0.68
N SER A 138 0.23 -21.83 1.54
CA SER A 138 0.07 -23.08 2.32
C SER A 138 -0.38 -24.25 1.44
N ASP A 139 -0.46 -24.04 0.13
CA ASP A 139 -1.04 -25.04 -0.79
C ASP A 139 0.02 -25.77 -1.64
N ASN A 140 1.30 -25.73 -1.23
CA ASN A 140 2.33 -26.54 -1.87
C ASN A 140 2.82 -27.65 -0.92
N GLN A 141 1.88 -28.46 -0.39
CA GLN A 141 2.23 -29.75 0.15
C GLN A 141 2.11 -30.75 -1.01
N PRO A 142 3.23 -31.23 -1.56
CA PRO A 142 3.17 -32.31 -2.54
C PRO A 142 2.54 -33.52 -1.83
N ALA A 143 1.39 -33.95 -2.36
CA ALA A 143 0.71 -35.17 -1.94
C ALA A 143 1.73 -36.29 -1.85
N GLY A 144 1.81 -36.86 -0.66
CA GLY A 144 2.76 -37.88 -0.31
C GLY A 144 2.80 -39.04 -1.30
N ILE A 145 3.98 -39.35 -1.75
CA ILE A 145 4.32 -40.60 -2.37
C ILE A 145 4.30 -41.65 -1.25
N ASN A 146 3.17 -42.30 -1.08
CA ASN A 146 3.12 -43.58 -0.35
C ASN A 146 3.47 -44.68 -1.35
N GLN A 147 4.63 -45.27 -1.18
CA GLN A 147 4.91 -46.66 -1.50
C GLN A 147 5.24 -47.38 -0.21
#